data_bd769f18c39e21d3e4040f3836ac89ac
#
_entry.id   bd769f18c39e21d3e4040f3836ac89ac
#
_cell.length_a   1.000
_cell.length_b   1.000
_cell.length_c   1.000
_cell.angle_alpha   90.00
_cell.angle_beta   90.00
_cell.angle_gamma   90.00
#
_symmetry.space_group_name_H-M   'P 1'
#
loop_
_entity.id
_entity.type
_entity.pdbx_description
1 polymer ?
#
loop_
_entity_poly.entity_id
_entity_poly.type
_entity_poly.pdbx_seq_one_letter_code
_entity_poly.pdbx_strand_id
1 'polypeptide(L)'
;QRQMCIRDRGITDINYIHPLFAVLITAANAGHCFRLPYNIIILAAGHYKQTQSNYIIAMIMNIFISVVTVNFFGLVGVAAGTLAAMTYQTVWMARYNSKHILHIDFKSFLKHIAIDMISVVISVIITFKIPMLSVSYLSFFILAFEVLICWIAVSLIINYIFYKEYIIRIFEKAKRRS
;
A
#
# COMPACT_ATOMS: atom_id res chain seq x y z
N GLN A 1 -11.18 -10.27 -18.71
CA GLN A 1 -11.93 -11.34 -19.39
C GLN A 1 -13.39 -11.42 -18.94
N ARG A 2 -13.69 -11.41 -17.62
CA ARG A 2 -15.09 -11.41 -17.13
C ARG A 2 -15.89 -10.18 -17.58
N GLN A 3 -15.29 -9.01 -17.59
CA GLN A 3 -15.93 -7.78 -18.10
C GLN A 3 -16.22 -7.86 -19.60
N MET A 4 -15.30 -8.42 -20.38
CA MET A 4 -15.52 -8.67 -21.80
C MET A 4 -16.67 -9.68 -22.05
N CYS A 5 -16.67 -10.82 -21.35
CA CYS A 5 -17.72 -11.83 -21.47
C CYS A 5 -19.13 -11.33 -21.06
N ILE A 6 -19.20 -10.44 -20.08
CA ILE A 6 -20.47 -9.85 -19.66
C ILE A 6 -20.98 -8.85 -20.72
N ARG A 7 -20.10 -8.04 -21.29
CA ARG A 7 -20.43 -7.09 -22.35
C ARG A 7 -20.89 -7.81 -23.64
N ASP A 8 -20.24 -8.91 -24.00
CA ASP A 8 -20.57 -9.70 -25.20
C ASP A 8 -21.90 -10.46 -25.06
N ARG A 9 -22.38 -10.68 -23.82
CA ARG A 9 -23.69 -11.29 -23.54
C ARG A 9 -24.87 -10.29 -23.45
N GLY A 10 -24.66 -9.03 -23.86
CA GLY A 10 -25.73 -8.04 -23.95
C GLY A 10 -26.17 -7.40 -22.65
N ILE A 11 -25.41 -7.58 -21.56
CA ILE A 11 -25.63 -6.84 -20.30
C ILE A 11 -24.96 -5.49 -20.46
N THR A 12 -25.68 -4.50 -20.99
CA THR A 12 -25.17 -3.15 -21.28
C THR A 12 -25.53 -2.12 -20.22
N ASP A 13 -26.28 -2.52 -19.19
CA ASP A 13 -26.90 -1.59 -18.24
C ASP A 13 -25.97 -1.08 -17.14
N ILE A 14 -24.77 -1.67 -16.97
CA ILE A 14 -23.86 -1.31 -15.89
C ILE A 14 -22.49 -0.97 -16.44
N ASN A 15 -22.04 0.25 -16.13
CA ASN A 15 -20.66 0.64 -16.40
C ASN A 15 -19.73 0.06 -15.34
N TYR A 16 -18.97 -0.97 -15.69
CA TYR A 16 -18.02 -1.65 -14.79
C TYR A 16 -16.68 -0.92 -14.64
N ILE A 17 -16.45 0.15 -15.41
CA ILE A 17 -15.19 0.91 -15.38
C ILE A 17 -15.30 1.99 -14.31
N HIS A 18 -14.82 1.68 -13.11
CA HIS A 18 -14.75 2.62 -12.00
C HIS A 18 -13.28 2.91 -11.62
N PRO A 19 -12.59 3.83 -12.31
CA PRO A 19 -11.17 4.08 -12.05
C PRO A 19 -10.93 4.59 -10.63
N LEU A 20 -11.84 5.39 -10.09
CA LEU A 20 -11.74 5.88 -8.71
C LEU A 20 -11.80 4.73 -7.68
N PHE A 21 -12.66 3.74 -7.91
CA PHE A 21 -12.70 2.53 -7.06
C PHE A 21 -11.36 1.78 -7.09
N ALA A 22 -10.80 1.59 -8.30
CA ALA A 22 -9.51 0.91 -8.47
C ALA A 22 -8.38 1.65 -7.74
N VAL A 23 -8.32 2.97 -7.85
CA VAL A 23 -7.33 3.81 -7.14
C VAL A 23 -7.49 3.69 -5.63
N LEU A 24 -8.70 3.81 -5.10
CA LEU A 24 -8.95 3.73 -3.65
C LEU A 24 -8.61 2.36 -3.07
N ILE A 25 -8.99 1.27 -3.76
CA ILE A 25 -8.69 -0.09 -3.29
C ILE A 25 -7.18 -0.38 -3.37
N THR A 26 -6.50 0.13 -4.38
CA THR A 26 -5.03 0.02 -4.50
C THR A 26 -4.34 0.79 -3.37
N ALA A 27 -4.78 2.01 -3.07
CA ALA A 27 -4.28 2.78 -1.94
C ALA A 27 -4.53 2.09 -0.59
N ALA A 28 -5.69 1.45 -0.40
CA ALA A 28 -5.98 0.66 0.80
C ALA A 28 -5.03 -0.54 0.93
N ASN A 29 -4.75 -1.25 -0.16
CA ASN A 29 -3.79 -2.36 -0.17
C ASN A 29 -2.35 -1.88 0.08
N ALA A 30 -1.95 -0.72 -0.45
CA ALA A 30 -0.67 -0.11 -0.09
C ALA A 30 -0.56 0.16 1.41
N GLY A 31 -1.62 0.72 2.03
CA GLY A 31 -1.71 0.88 3.49
C GLY A 31 -1.56 -0.44 4.25
N HIS A 32 -2.12 -1.53 3.73
CA HIS A 32 -1.91 -2.87 4.28
C HIS A 32 -0.45 -3.32 4.22
N CYS A 33 0.23 -3.11 3.09
CA CYS A 33 1.65 -3.43 2.94
C CYS A 33 2.52 -2.64 3.95
N PHE A 34 2.27 -1.36 4.15
CA PHE A 34 2.94 -0.54 5.16
C PHE A 34 2.72 -1.06 6.59
N ARG A 35 1.57 -1.66 6.87
CA ARG A 35 1.24 -2.20 8.18
C ARG A 35 1.94 -3.52 8.49
N LEU A 36 2.25 -4.34 7.50
CA LEU A 36 2.81 -5.70 7.68
C LEU A 36 4.04 -5.75 8.60
N PRO A 37 5.08 -4.92 8.44
CA PRO A 37 6.25 -4.93 9.31
C PRO A 37 5.89 -4.68 10.78
N TYR A 38 4.99 -3.72 11.03
CA TYR A 38 4.54 -3.39 12.38
C TYR A 38 3.74 -4.51 13.02
N ASN A 39 2.92 -5.19 12.23
CA ASN A 39 2.18 -6.36 12.69
C ASN A 39 3.12 -7.50 13.10
N ILE A 40 4.13 -7.80 12.28
CA ILE A 40 5.14 -8.83 12.57
C ILE A 40 5.88 -8.51 13.88
N ILE A 41 6.26 -7.26 14.11
CA ILE A 41 6.93 -6.83 15.36
C ILE A 41 6.02 -7.02 16.56
N ILE A 42 4.73 -6.67 16.47
CA ILE A 42 3.74 -6.88 17.53
C ILE A 42 3.59 -8.36 17.85
N LEU A 43 3.51 -9.20 16.81
CA LEU A 43 3.40 -10.64 16.96
C LEU A 43 4.67 -11.23 17.62
N ALA A 44 5.84 -10.82 17.17
CA ALA A 44 7.12 -11.25 17.74
C ALA A 44 7.29 -10.82 19.20
N ALA A 45 6.74 -9.68 19.60
CA ALA A 45 6.73 -9.19 20.97
C ALA A 45 5.66 -9.87 21.87
N GLY A 46 4.77 -10.70 21.31
CA GLY A 46 3.71 -11.38 22.05
C GLY A 46 2.53 -10.49 22.48
N HIS A 47 2.39 -9.28 21.90
CA HIS A 47 1.38 -8.31 22.28
C HIS A 47 0.01 -8.52 21.59
N TYR A 48 -0.43 -9.78 21.47
CA TYR A 48 -1.68 -10.14 20.77
C TYR A 48 -2.93 -9.54 21.41
N LYS A 49 -3.03 -9.70 22.74
CA LYS A 49 -4.22 -9.33 23.50
C LYS A 49 -4.45 -7.81 23.48
N GLN A 50 -3.37 -7.05 23.57
CA GLN A 50 -3.41 -5.58 23.58
C GLN A 50 -3.83 -4.98 22.23
N THR A 51 -3.55 -5.70 21.14
CA THR A 51 -3.83 -5.21 19.78
C THR A 51 -5.16 -5.74 19.22
N GLN A 52 -5.77 -6.73 19.87
CA GLN A 52 -7.05 -7.30 19.41
C GLN A 52 -8.14 -6.24 19.29
N SER A 53 -8.25 -5.33 20.26
CA SER A 53 -9.24 -4.24 20.24
C SER A 53 -9.10 -3.34 19.02
N ASN A 54 -7.86 -3.11 18.54
CA ASN A 54 -7.63 -2.30 17.34
C ASN A 54 -8.22 -2.94 16.07
N TYR A 55 -8.13 -4.27 15.93
CA TYR A 55 -8.74 -4.97 14.81
C TYR A 55 -10.27 -4.87 14.83
N ILE A 56 -10.87 -4.99 16.02
CA ILE A 56 -12.31 -4.86 16.19
C ILE A 56 -12.77 -3.44 15.83
N ILE A 57 -12.08 -2.42 16.31
CA ILE A 57 -12.39 -1.01 16.01
C ILE A 57 -12.25 -0.76 14.50
N ALA A 58 -11.19 -1.23 13.86
CA ALA A 58 -10.99 -1.06 12.42
C ALA A 58 -12.10 -1.76 11.61
N MET A 59 -12.55 -2.94 12.03
CA MET A 59 -13.65 -3.66 11.40
C MET A 59 -14.97 -2.86 11.51
N ILE A 60 -15.29 -2.37 12.71
CA ILE A 60 -16.51 -1.57 12.94
C ILE A 60 -16.46 -0.28 12.12
N MET A 61 -15.30 0.42 12.11
CA MET A 61 -15.10 1.61 11.28
C MET A 61 -15.32 1.31 9.80
N ASN A 62 -14.78 0.21 9.29
CA ASN A 62 -14.95 -0.17 7.88
C ASN A 62 -16.42 -0.36 7.55
N ILE A 63 -17.14 -1.15 8.36
CA ILE A 63 -18.58 -1.40 8.15
C ILE A 63 -19.37 -0.10 8.23
N PHE A 64 -19.17 0.69 9.27
CA PHE A 64 -19.93 1.93 9.49
C PHE A 64 -19.72 2.94 8.35
N ILE A 65 -18.47 3.21 7.99
CA ILE A 65 -18.16 4.16 6.92
C ILE A 65 -18.67 3.63 5.57
N SER A 66 -18.50 2.32 5.29
CA SER A 66 -18.98 1.71 4.04
C SER A 66 -20.49 1.80 3.91
N VAL A 67 -21.24 1.51 4.97
CA VAL A 67 -22.72 1.58 4.96
C VAL A 67 -23.20 3.02 4.76
N VAL A 68 -22.55 3.99 5.41
CA VAL A 68 -22.94 5.39 5.24
C VAL A 68 -22.60 5.87 3.82
N THR A 69 -21.39 5.59 3.33
CA THR A 69 -20.91 6.14 2.06
C THR A 69 -21.45 5.41 0.84
N VAL A 70 -21.88 4.13 0.97
CA VAL A 70 -22.47 3.39 -0.14
C VAL A 70 -23.75 4.03 -0.66
N ASN A 71 -24.54 4.64 0.24
CA ASN A 71 -25.79 5.32 -0.13
C ASN A 71 -25.56 6.57 -1.01
N PHE A 72 -24.37 7.21 -0.91
CA PHE A 72 -24.05 8.44 -1.66
C PHE A 72 -23.16 8.15 -2.87
N PHE A 73 -22.23 7.20 -2.76
CA PHE A 73 -21.16 6.97 -3.74
C PHE A 73 -21.15 5.54 -4.29
N GLY A 74 -22.13 4.70 -3.93
CA GLY A 74 -22.20 3.31 -4.39
C GLY A 74 -20.91 2.54 -4.04
N LEU A 75 -20.38 1.81 -5.02
CA LEU A 75 -19.20 0.96 -4.86
C LEU A 75 -17.94 1.72 -4.40
N VAL A 76 -17.80 2.98 -4.81
CA VAL A 76 -16.69 3.86 -4.41
C VAL A 76 -16.71 4.13 -2.91
N GLY A 77 -17.91 4.22 -2.32
CA GLY A 77 -18.09 4.39 -0.87
C GLY A 77 -17.54 3.22 -0.05
N VAL A 78 -17.70 1.99 -0.54
CA VAL A 78 -17.15 0.81 0.12
C VAL A 78 -15.62 0.85 0.11
N ALA A 79 -15.01 1.24 -1.03
CA ALA A 79 -13.56 1.39 -1.12
C ALA A 79 -13.02 2.49 -0.20
N ALA A 80 -13.76 3.60 -0.06
CA ALA A 80 -13.42 4.67 0.87
C ALA A 80 -13.45 4.21 2.34
N GLY A 81 -14.45 3.42 2.73
CA GLY A 81 -14.52 2.80 4.06
C GLY A 81 -13.33 1.88 4.34
N THR A 82 -12.97 1.06 3.37
CA THR A 82 -11.79 0.18 3.47
C THR A 82 -10.50 0.98 3.62
N LEU A 83 -10.31 2.03 2.81
CA LEU A 83 -9.14 2.91 2.89
C LEU A 83 -9.03 3.59 4.26
N ALA A 84 -10.14 4.13 4.78
CA ALA A 84 -10.17 4.78 6.08
C ALA A 84 -9.79 3.81 7.21
N ALA A 85 -10.36 2.60 7.22
CA ALA A 85 -10.05 1.58 8.23
C ALA A 85 -8.59 1.11 8.16
N MET A 86 -8.05 0.89 6.95
CA MET A 86 -6.65 0.50 6.75
C MET A 86 -5.68 1.60 7.19
N THR A 87 -5.99 2.86 6.88
CA THR A 87 -5.19 4.01 7.30
C THR A 87 -5.18 4.14 8.82
N TYR A 88 -6.34 4.10 9.46
CA TYR A 88 -6.45 4.10 10.92
C TYR A 88 -5.60 2.99 11.54
N GLN A 89 -5.73 1.77 11.07
CA GLN A 89 -5.04 0.61 11.61
C GLN A 89 -3.52 0.71 11.43
N THR A 90 -3.05 1.21 10.29
CA THR A 90 -1.62 1.42 10.01
C THR A 90 -1.01 2.46 10.96
N VAL A 91 -1.66 3.60 11.12
CA VAL A 91 -1.20 4.67 12.01
C VAL A 91 -1.21 4.21 13.47
N TRP A 92 -2.27 3.53 13.90
CA TRP A 92 -2.37 3.01 15.26
C TRP A 92 -1.26 2.00 15.57
N MET A 93 -1.03 1.02 14.67
CA MET A 93 0.02 0.00 14.86
C MET A 93 1.41 0.61 14.87
N ALA A 94 1.69 1.55 13.98
CA ALA A 94 2.97 2.25 13.96
C ALA A 94 3.21 3.02 15.27
N ARG A 95 2.18 3.71 15.77
CA ARG A 95 2.25 4.44 17.04
C ARG A 95 2.40 3.50 18.24
N TYR A 96 1.70 2.38 18.23
CA TYR A 96 1.82 1.36 19.28
C TYR A 96 3.24 0.78 19.35
N ASN A 97 3.80 0.38 18.19
CA ASN A 97 5.17 -0.12 18.10
C ASN A 97 6.20 0.91 18.56
N SER A 98 6.05 2.14 18.09
CA SER A 98 6.93 3.25 18.48
C SER A 98 6.97 3.46 19.99
N LYS A 99 5.80 3.42 20.65
CA LYS A 99 5.67 3.72 22.08
C LYS A 99 6.01 2.55 23.00
N HIS A 100 5.62 1.31 22.66
CA HIS A 100 5.62 0.18 23.58
C HIS A 100 6.69 -0.88 23.28
N ILE A 101 7.19 -0.94 22.04
CA ILE A 101 8.10 -2.02 21.62
C ILE A 101 9.46 -1.46 21.22
N LEU A 102 9.50 -0.52 20.28
CA LEU A 102 10.75 -0.03 19.71
C LEU A 102 11.31 1.19 20.43
N HIS A 103 10.48 1.94 21.16
CA HIS A 103 10.86 3.20 21.85
C HIS A 103 11.53 4.22 20.90
N ILE A 104 11.10 4.22 19.61
CA ILE A 104 11.59 5.10 18.55
C ILE A 104 10.58 6.23 18.34
N ASP A 105 11.06 7.42 18.06
CA ASP A 105 10.20 8.58 17.77
C ASP A 105 9.26 8.32 16.59
N PHE A 106 7.98 8.62 16.77
CA PHE A 106 6.95 8.53 15.72
C PHE A 106 7.29 9.41 14.50
N LYS A 107 8.13 10.42 14.68
CA LYS A 107 8.66 11.24 13.58
C LYS A 107 9.47 10.42 12.58
N SER A 108 10.18 9.38 13.03
CA SER A 108 10.90 8.46 12.13
C SER A 108 9.95 7.71 11.22
N PHE A 109 8.82 7.23 11.73
CA PHE A 109 7.77 6.60 10.93
C PHE A 109 7.23 7.56 9.86
N LEU A 110 6.94 8.81 10.22
CA LEU A 110 6.44 9.81 9.28
C LEU A 110 7.47 10.12 8.18
N LYS A 111 8.76 10.17 8.55
CA LYS A 111 9.86 10.35 7.60
C LYS A 111 9.93 9.18 6.59
N HIS A 112 9.81 7.93 7.04
CA HIS A 112 9.81 6.76 6.16
C HIS A 112 8.64 6.81 5.17
N ILE A 113 7.41 7.04 5.66
CA ILE A 113 6.25 7.20 4.79
C ILE A 113 6.45 8.31 3.76
N ALA A 114 6.97 9.47 4.17
CA ALA A 114 7.21 10.58 3.24
C ALA A 114 8.20 10.19 2.13
N ILE A 115 9.28 9.48 2.46
CA ILE A 115 10.27 9.00 1.48
C ILE A 115 9.64 7.98 0.53
N ASP A 116 8.83 7.05 1.05
CA ASP A 116 8.14 6.04 0.24
C ASP A 116 7.11 6.69 -0.69
N MET A 117 6.34 7.68 -0.19
CA MET A 117 5.40 8.45 -1.02
C MET A 117 6.10 9.21 -2.15
N ILE A 118 7.26 9.82 -1.88
CA ILE A 118 8.09 10.48 -2.91
C ILE A 118 8.55 9.44 -3.94
N SER A 119 8.99 8.27 -3.50
CA SER A 119 9.40 7.17 -4.38
C SER A 119 8.28 6.72 -5.30
N VAL A 120 7.06 6.56 -4.77
CA VAL A 120 5.87 6.19 -5.54
C VAL A 120 5.53 7.27 -6.57
N VAL A 121 5.51 8.54 -6.17
CA VAL A 121 5.20 9.67 -7.08
C VAL A 121 6.20 9.74 -8.23
N ILE A 122 7.49 9.63 -7.95
CA ILE A 122 8.54 9.63 -8.98
C ILE A 122 8.37 8.43 -9.92
N SER A 123 8.13 7.23 -9.39
CA SER A 123 7.90 6.03 -10.19
C SER A 123 6.68 6.18 -11.11
N VAL A 124 5.58 6.73 -10.62
CA VAL A 124 4.37 6.99 -11.41
C VAL A 124 4.65 7.99 -12.53
N ILE A 125 5.36 9.09 -12.25
CA ILE A 125 5.70 10.10 -13.26
C ILE A 125 6.57 9.51 -14.39
N ILE A 126 7.52 8.63 -14.04
CA ILE A 126 8.40 7.98 -15.01
C ILE A 126 7.59 6.98 -15.86
N THR A 127 6.81 6.13 -15.20
CA THR A 127 6.02 5.09 -15.89
C THR A 127 4.92 5.67 -16.76
N PHE A 128 4.38 6.84 -16.43
CA PHE A 128 3.38 7.50 -17.26
C PHE A 128 3.91 7.94 -18.64
N LYS A 129 5.23 8.03 -18.80
CA LYS A 129 5.89 8.35 -20.08
C LYS A 129 6.18 7.10 -20.92
N ILE A 130 5.96 5.90 -20.42
CA ILE A 130 6.18 4.66 -21.18
C ILE A 130 4.97 4.41 -22.08
N PRO A 131 5.10 4.50 -23.42
CA PRO A 131 3.98 4.29 -24.33
C PRO A 131 3.61 2.80 -24.39
N MET A 132 2.32 2.50 -24.36
CA MET A 132 1.82 1.15 -24.58
C MET A 132 1.88 0.84 -26.08
N LEU A 133 2.75 -0.07 -26.52
CA LEU A 133 3.02 -0.36 -27.93
C LEU A 133 1.82 -0.98 -28.67
N SER A 134 1.01 -1.80 -28.00
CA SER A 134 -0.17 -2.43 -28.62
C SER A 134 -1.08 -3.03 -27.53
N VAL A 135 -2.37 -3.21 -27.85
CA VAL A 135 -3.32 -3.87 -26.95
C VAL A 135 -3.22 -5.38 -27.15
N SER A 136 -2.17 -5.98 -26.59
CA SER A 136 -1.94 -7.44 -26.61
C SER A 136 -1.60 -7.92 -25.20
N TYR A 137 -1.91 -9.19 -24.90
CA TYR A 137 -1.51 -9.81 -23.62
C TYR A 137 0.01 -9.77 -23.40
N LEU A 138 0.79 -10.02 -24.46
CA LEU A 138 2.25 -9.96 -24.40
C LEU A 138 2.75 -8.56 -24.06
N SER A 139 2.19 -7.53 -24.71
CA SER A 139 2.53 -6.12 -24.42
C SER A 139 2.20 -5.72 -23.00
N PHE A 140 1.10 -6.25 -22.45
CA PHE A 140 0.74 -6.03 -21.04
C PHE A 140 1.78 -6.62 -20.08
N PHE A 141 2.26 -7.85 -20.32
CA PHE A 141 3.30 -8.46 -19.50
C PHE A 141 4.64 -7.73 -19.61
N ILE A 142 5.02 -7.31 -20.82
CA ILE A 142 6.24 -6.52 -21.04
C ILE A 142 6.15 -5.20 -20.25
N LEU A 143 5.06 -4.46 -20.40
CA LEU A 143 4.83 -3.21 -19.67
C LEU A 143 4.87 -3.41 -18.15
N ALA A 144 4.23 -4.47 -17.65
CA ALA A 144 4.25 -4.77 -16.21
C ALA A 144 5.67 -5.04 -15.70
N PHE A 145 6.49 -5.70 -16.49
CA PHE A 145 7.89 -6.00 -16.15
C PHE A 145 8.77 -4.73 -16.19
N GLU A 146 8.57 -3.87 -17.19
CA GLU A 146 9.24 -2.56 -17.29
C GLU A 146 8.90 -1.65 -16.10
N VAL A 147 7.62 -1.58 -15.74
CA VAL A 147 7.14 -0.82 -14.57
C VAL A 147 7.76 -1.37 -13.28
N LEU A 148 7.83 -2.69 -13.13
CA LEU A 148 8.41 -3.34 -11.95
C LEU A 148 9.90 -3.00 -11.83
N ILE A 149 10.68 -3.12 -12.91
CA ILE A 149 12.11 -2.78 -12.93
C ILE A 149 12.32 -1.31 -12.60
N CYS A 150 11.54 -0.43 -13.22
CA CYS A 150 11.59 1.01 -12.96
C CYS A 150 11.32 1.33 -11.48
N TRP A 151 10.28 0.72 -10.90
CA TRP A 151 9.93 0.91 -9.51
C TRP A 151 11.03 0.43 -8.55
N ILE A 152 11.62 -0.76 -8.82
CA ILE A 152 12.73 -1.28 -8.02
C ILE A 152 13.94 -0.35 -8.11
N ALA A 153 14.30 0.11 -9.31
CA ALA A 153 15.45 1.00 -9.50
C ALA A 153 15.26 2.34 -8.75
N VAL A 154 14.11 2.98 -8.90
CA VAL A 154 13.77 4.24 -8.21
C VAL A 154 13.79 4.05 -6.70
N SER A 155 13.17 2.97 -6.20
CA SER A 155 13.15 2.66 -4.77
C SER A 155 14.55 2.44 -4.21
N LEU A 156 15.41 1.69 -4.91
CA LEU A 156 16.79 1.46 -4.48
C LEU A 156 17.60 2.75 -4.46
N ILE A 157 17.48 3.61 -5.48
CA ILE A 157 18.21 4.88 -5.55
C ILE A 157 17.77 5.80 -4.40
N ILE A 158 16.48 5.96 -4.18
CA ILE A 158 15.95 6.83 -3.13
C ILE A 158 16.37 6.31 -1.75
N ASN A 159 16.20 5.02 -1.50
CA ASN A 159 16.62 4.42 -0.24
C ASN A 159 18.13 4.53 -0.02
N TYR A 160 18.95 4.37 -1.07
CA TYR A 160 20.39 4.58 -0.97
C TYR A 160 20.74 6.02 -0.59
N ILE A 161 20.09 7.01 -1.18
CA ILE A 161 20.34 8.43 -0.88
C ILE A 161 19.98 8.77 0.58
N PHE A 162 18.82 8.31 1.06
CA PHE A 162 18.32 8.68 2.39
C PHE A 162 18.85 7.80 3.53
N TYR A 163 19.27 6.56 3.25
CA TYR A 163 19.68 5.57 4.25
C TYR A 163 21.09 5.05 4.06
N LYS A 164 21.95 5.78 3.32
CA LYS A 164 23.33 5.42 3.04
C LYS A 164 24.10 4.97 4.29
N GLU A 165 23.99 5.70 5.39
CA GLU A 165 24.68 5.36 6.64
C GLU A 165 24.21 4.03 7.25
N TYR A 166 22.92 3.72 7.17
CA TYR A 166 22.36 2.45 7.63
C TYR A 166 22.83 1.28 6.78
N ILE A 167 22.87 1.46 5.47
CA ILE A 167 23.32 0.44 4.51
C ILE A 167 24.78 0.14 4.77
N ILE A 168 25.64 1.15 4.91
CA ILE A 168 27.08 0.98 5.19
C ILE A 168 27.29 0.21 6.50
N ARG A 169 26.57 0.57 7.58
CA ARG A 169 26.67 -0.15 8.88
C ARG A 169 26.26 -1.61 8.78
N ILE A 170 25.24 -1.94 7.97
CA ILE A 170 24.81 -3.33 7.75
C ILE A 170 25.91 -4.11 7.03
N PHE A 171 26.50 -3.54 5.97
CA PHE A 171 27.60 -4.16 5.23
C PHE A 171 28.83 -4.37 6.08
N GLU A 172 29.22 -3.39 6.90
CA GLU A 172 30.34 -3.53 7.84
C GLU A 172 30.10 -4.64 8.88
N LYS A 173 28.84 -4.74 9.38
CA LYS A 173 28.47 -5.77 10.35
C LYS A 173 28.42 -7.16 9.73
N ALA A 174 28.03 -7.28 8.47
CA ALA A 174 28.06 -8.53 7.72
C ALA A 174 29.52 -8.98 7.46
N LYS A 175 30.38 -8.04 7.06
CA LYS A 175 31.82 -8.31 6.80
C LYS A 175 32.60 -8.73 8.05
N ARG A 176 32.18 -8.31 9.26
CA ARG A 176 32.80 -8.73 10.52
C ARG A 176 32.35 -10.12 10.99
N ARG A 177 31.30 -10.70 10.38
CA ARG A 177 30.78 -12.03 10.72
C ARG A 177 31.23 -13.13 9.75
N SER A 178 31.78 -12.77 8.62
CA SER A 178 32.45 -13.64 7.64
C SER A 178 33.95 -13.70 7.93
#